data_673ec66c83f0741e9ba85f522e99dac8
#
_entry.id   673ec66c83f0741e9ba85f522e99dac8
#
_cell.length_a   1.000
_cell.length_b   1.000
_cell.length_c   1.000
_cell.angle_alpha   90.00
_cell.angle_beta   90.00
_cell.angle_gamma   90.00
#
_symmetry.space_group_name_H-M   'P 1'
#
loop_
_entity.id
_entity.type
_entity.pdbx_description
1 polymer ?
#
loop_
_entity_poly.entity_id
_entity_poly.type
_entity_poly.pdbx_seq_one_letter_code
_entity_poly.pdbx_strand_id
1 'polypeptide(L)'
;MPDHSLANTALNGLTWTVNSLHAELQDTPERPSLRTVHRGIAELLGSSVVKSPDLVENTSGQGLNPLILPALAEWLGSKRRPVEIVQLVFVDDTPTIVLVNSKGRLLWRAVVGRDTGDIREAITAVIRDHGGKCALLPHGAIRHELSTVDLPENVLDLSSLLPPEPFVSREPQSLPAPTSHSYLDDLERESINILREAVASARNPGMLFSMGKDSMVMLTLARKAFAPAPIPFPLVVIDTRWKFQDMYRFREHLQADPDLSVIVYVNPEAIERDVNPFDFGSATHTDITKTQALRKVLDAHQFDFVFGGARRDEEKSRAKERIFSVRNANHGWDPKRQRPELWNLYNTTLVDGQTMRVFPISNWTELDVWRYLEREKVDLVPLYYSALRPYVKRNNAVLMVDDERFPLEEGEQVHFDHIRFRTLGCYPLTGGVLSRAESLGDIIAELEDSHISERSSRVIDFDQGASMEQKKKDGYF
;
A
#
# COMPACT_ATOMS: atom_id res chain seq x y z
N MET A 1 -19.50 -40.44 -13.44
CA MET A 1 -18.74 -40.23 -12.20
C MET A 1 -17.30 -40.60 -12.50
N PRO A 2 -16.31 -39.81 -12.08
CA PRO A 2 -14.92 -40.23 -12.23
C PRO A 2 -14.73 -41.55 -11.49
N ASP A 3 -13.93 -42.43 -12.04
CA ASP A 3 -13.62 -43.75 -11.54
C ASP A 3 -12.99 -43.58 -10.11
N HIS A 4 -13.47 -44.28 -9.12
CA HIS A 4 -13.00 -44.19 -7.72
C HIS A 4 -11.48 -44.39 -7.61
N SER A 5 -10.90 -45.22 -8.47
CA SER A 5 -9.47 -45.48 -8.57
C SER A 5 -8.68 -44.24 -9.00
N LEU A 6 -9.15 -43.51 -10.01
CA LEU A 6 -8.50 -42.29 -10.49
C LEU A 6 -8.53 -41.17 -9.45
N ALA A 7 -9.65 -40.94 -8.79
CA ALA A 7 -9.77 -39.91 -7.75
C ALA A 7 -8.86 -40.19 -6.56
N ASN A 8 -8.86 -41.43 -6.05
CA ASN A 8 -8.03 -41.82 -4.91
C ASN A 8 -6.52 -41.66 -5.19
N THR A 9 -6.06 -42.01 -6.41
CA THR A 9 -4.66 -41.83 -6.79
C THR A 9 -4.33 -40.37 -7.01
N ALA A 10 -5.20 -39.61 -7.69
CA ALA A 10 -5.00 -38.21 -8.02
C ALA A 10 -4.95 -37.28 -6.77
N LEU A 11 -5.53 -37.70 -5.66
CA LEU A 11 -5.67 -36.93 -4.42
C LEU A 11 -4.87 -37.50 -3.25
N ASN A 12 -3.85 -38.32 -3.51
CA ASN A 12 -3.04 -39.00 -2.47
C ASN A 12 -1.95 -38.12 -1.81
N GLY A 13 -1.95 -36.81 -2.08
CA GLY A 13 -0.95 -35.90 -1.52
C GLY A 13 0.40 -35.86 -2.25
N LEU A 14 0.54 -36.56 -3.37
CA LEU A 14 1.67 -36.43 -4.28
C LEU A 14 1.40 -35.38 -5.35
N THR A 15 2.48 -34.88 -5.97
CA THR A 15 2.37 -33.95 -7.09
C THR A 15 2.21 -34.70 -8.41
N TRP A 16 1.13 -34.39 -9.13
CA TRP A 16 0.77 -35.07 -10.35
C TRP A 16 0.76 -34.13 -11.58
N THR A 17 1.10 -34.69 -12.72
CA THR A 17 0.71 -34.22 -14.05
C THR A 17 -0.21 -35.26 -14.67
N VAL A 18 -0.93 -34.91 -15.72
CA VAL A 18 -1.77 -35.90 -16.45
C VAL A 18 -0.94 -37.09 -16.92
N ASN A 19 0.30 -36.83 -17.39
CA ASN A 19 1.19 -37.90 -17.88
C ASN A 19 1.75 -38.78 -16.74
N SER A 20 2.17 -38.17 -15.61
CA SER A 20 2.69 -38.99 -14.48
C SER A 20 1.58 -39.81 -13.83
N LEU A 21 0.40 -39.25 -13.67
CA LEU A 21 -0.76 -39.98 -13.18
C LEU A 21 -1.17 -41.12 -14.16
N HIS A 22 -1.16 -40.85 -15.47
CA HIS A 22 -1.41 -41.89 -16.46
C HIS A 22 -0.40 -43.06 -16.38
N ALA A 23 0.88 -42.75 -16.22
CA ALA A 23 1.92 -43.77 -16.04
C ALA A 23 1.66 -44.65 -14.80
N GLU A 24 1.35 -44.02 -13.65
CA GLU A 24 1.01 -44.73 -12.41
C GLU A 24 -0.21 -45.65 -12.55
N LEU A 25 -1.25 -45.18 -13.25
CA LEU A 25 -2.47 -45.96 -13.47
C LEU A 25 -2.30 -47.10 -14.47
N GLN A 26 -1.17 -47.19 -15.23
CA GLN A 26 -0.90 -48.35 -16.08
C GLN A 26 -0.58 -49.64 -15.28
N ASP A 27 -0.19 -49.50 -14.03
CA ASP A 27 0.04 -50.65 -13.13
C ASP A 27 -1.26 -51.11 -12.43
N THR A 28 -2.37 -50.42 -12.66
CA THR A 28 -3.70 -50.82 -12.15
C THR A 28 -4.43 -51.78 -13.13
N PRO A 29 -5.41 -52.55 -12.63
CA PRO A 29 -6.19 -53.48 -13.50
C PRO A 29 -6.91 -52.78 -14.65
N GLU A 30 -7.29 -51.51 -14.49
CA GLU A 30 -8.15 -50.77 -15.43
C GLU A 30 -7.38 -50.14 -16.58
N ARG A 31 -6.08 -49.84 -16.41
CA ARG A 31 -5.17 -49.29 -17.42
C ARG A 31 -5.80 -48.24 -18.35
N PRO A 32 -6.29 -47.12 -17.77
CA PRO A 32 -7.04 -46.12 -18.56
C PRO A 32 -6.17 -45.50 -19.66
N SER A 33 -6.78 -45.13 -20.79
CA SER A 33 -6.07 -44.37 -21.82
C SER A 33 -5.69 -42.97 -21.31
N LEU A 34 -4.63 -42.34 -21.86
CA LEU A 34 -4.23 -40.97 -21.53
C LEU A 34 -5.41 -39.99 -21.73
N ARG A 35 -6.24 -40.20 -22.77
CA ARG A 35 -7.44 -39.37 -23.00
C ARG A 35 -8.49 -39.54 -21.92
N THR A 36 -8.65 -40.74 -21.39
CA THR A 36 -9.56 -41.04 -20.29
C THR A 36 -9.08 -40.34 -19.00
N VAL A 37 -7.77 -40.43 -18.67
CA VAL A 37 -7.17 -39.75 -17.54
C VAL A 37 -7.31 -38.23 -17.66
N HIS A 38 -7.00 -37.67 -18.85
CA HIS A 38 -7.13 -36.23 -19.11
C HIS A 38 -8.56 -35.73 -18.88
N ARG A 39 -9.56 -36.49 -19.40
CA ARG A 39 -10.98 -36.13 -19.20
C ARG A 39 -11.39 -36.28 -17.72
N GLY A 40 -11.00 -37.36 -17.06
CA GLY A 40 -11.33 -37.61 -15.67
C GLY A 40 -10.74 -36.53 -14.73
N ILE A 41 -9.51 -36.08 -14.98
CA ILE A 41 -8.90 -34.98 -14.22
C ILE A 41 -9.59 -33.64 -14.50
N ALA A 42 -9.97 -33.35 -15.76
CA ALA A 42 -10.74 -32.16 -16.11
C ALA A 42 -12.12 -32.14 -15.43
N GLU A 43 -12.77 -33.29 -15.31
CA GLU A 43 -14.02 -33.44 -14.54
C GLU A 43 -13.80 -33.34 -13.03
N LEU A 44 -12.74 -33.95 -12.51
CA LEU A 44 -12.39 -33.99 -11.07
C LEU A 44 -12.04 -32.58 -10.54
N LEU A 45 -11.18 -31.84 -11.23
CA LEU A 45 -10.79 -30.48 -10.84
C LEU A 45 -11.87 -29.43 -11.16
N GLY A 46 -12.84 -29.80 -12.00
CA GLY A 46 -14.01 -29.01 -12.30
C GLY A 46 -13.77 -27.75 -13.16
N SER A 47 -14.84 -26.98 -13.34
CA SER A 47 -14.82 -25.71 -14.11
C SER A 47 -14.24 -24.52 -13.33
N SER A 48 -13.92 -24.72 -12.04
CA SER A 48 -13.37 -23.67 -11.18
C SER A 48 -11.89 -23.35 -11.46
N VAL A 49 -11.19 -24.20 -12.23
CA VAL A 49 -9.78 -23.96 -12.56
C VAL A 49 -9.66 -22.85 -13.61
N VAL A 50 -9.12 -21.72 -13.17
CA VAL A 50 -8.80 -20.57 -14.03
C VAL A 50 -7.56 -20.88 -14.88
N LYS A 51 -7.63 -20.66 -16.20
CA LYS A 51 -6.59 -21.05 -17.17
C LYS A 51 -5.98 -19.88 -17.94
N SER A 52 -6.54 -18.68 -17.78
CA SER A 52 -6.08 -17.49 -18.48
C SER A 52 -5.76 -16.36 -17.49
N PRO A 53 -4.62 -15.63 -17.66
CA PRO A 53 -4.25 -14.52 -16.79
C PRO A 53 -5.28 -13.39 -16.70
N ASP A 54 -6.08 -13.17 -17.75
CA ASP A 54 -7.16 -12.17 -17.78
C ASP A 54 -8.37 -12.53 -16.90
N LEU A 55 -8.45 -13.79 -16.47
CA LEU A 55 -9.48 -14.29 -15.56
C LEU A 55 -9.00 -14.45 -14.10
N VAL A 56 -7.75 -14.06 -13.84
CA VAL A 56 -7.21 -14.13 -12.48
C VAL A 56 -7.70 -12.95 -11.66
N GLU A 57 -8.21 -13.23 -10.47
CA GLU A 57 -8.80 -12.27 -9.56
C GLU A 57 -8.21 -12.42 -8.15
N ASN A 58 -8.24 -11.32 -7.39
CA ASN A 58 -7.99 -11.34 -5.95
C ASN A 58 -9.20 -11.91 -5.18
N THR A 59 -9.16 -11.95 -3.85
CA THR A 59 -10.26 -12.48 -3.01
C THR A 59 -11.54 -11.64 -3.10
N SER A 60 -11.46 -10.39 -3.55
CA SER A 60 -12.60 -9.49 -3.75
C SER A 60 -13.18 -9.53 -5.17
N GLY A 61 -12.72 -10.45 -6.03
CA GLY A 61 -13.17 -10.57 -7.42
C GLY A 61 -12.65 -9.47 -8.34
N GLN A 62 -11.55 -8.81 -7.99
CA GLN A 62 -10.91 -7.80 -8.83
C GLN A 62 -9.77 -8.43 -9.63
N GLY A 63 -9.82 -8.29 -10.95
CA GLY A 63 -8.83 -8.85 -11.88
C GLY A 63 -7.60 -7.97 -12.07
N LEU A 64 -6.63 -8.50 -12.82
CA LEU A 64 -5.47 -7.72 -13.28
C LEU A 64 -5.91 -6.50 -14.09
N ASN A 65 -5.16 -5.41 -13.96
CA ASN A 65 -5.36 -4.23 -14.81
C ASN A 65 -5.16 -4.61 -16.30
N PRO A 66 -6.19 -4.48 -17.14
CA PRO A 66 -6.10 -4.90 -18.55
C PRO A 66 -5.05 -4.11 -19.34
N LEU A 67 -4.70 -2.90 -18.92
CA LEU A 67 -3.66 -2.08 -19.57
C LEU A 67 -2.26 -2.72 -19.52
N ILE A 68 -1.99 -3.54 -18.51
CA ILE A 68 -0.67 -4.15 -18.34
C ILE A 68 -0.52 -5.52 -18.98
N LEU A 69 -1.62 -6.20 -19.33
CA LEU A 69 -1.60 -7.57 -19.83
C LEU A 69 -0.72 -7.79 -21.07
N PRO A 70 -0.80 -6.96 -22.13
CA PRO A 70 0.05 -7.11 -23.31
C PRO A 70 1.54 -6.96 -22.98
N ALA A 71 1.88 -5.91 -22.22
CA ALA A 71 3.26 -5.62 -21.83
C ALA A 71 3.82 -6.70 -20.89
N LEU A 72 3.01 -7.24 -19.99
CA LEU A 72 3.39 -8.35 -19.11
C LEU A 72 3.72 -9.60 -19.91
N ALA A 73 2.91 -9.95 -20.91
CA ALA A 73 3.14 -11.10 -21.76
C ALA A 73 4.47 -10.97 -22.55
N GLU A 74 4.75 -9.78 -23.10
CA GLU A 74 5.99 -9.49 -23.81
C GLU A 74 7.21 -9.55 -22.87
N TRP A 75 7.12 -8.90 -21.70
CA TRP A 75 8.18 -8.84 -20.69
C TRP A 75 8.55 -10.26 -20.20
N LEU A 76 7.56 -11.11 -19.87
CA LEU A 76 7.80 -12.48 -19.43
C LEU A 76 8.32 -13.35 -20.57
N GLY A 77 7.84 -13.13 -21.80
CA GLY A 77 8.34 -13.80 -23.00
C GLY A 77 9.83 -13.51 -23.24
N SER A 78 10.26 -12.26 -23.09
CA SER A 78 11.67 -11.87 -23.23
C SER A 78 12.57 -12.53 -22.17
N LYS A 79 12.05 -12.79 -20.98
CA LYS A 79 12.74 -13.48 -19.88
C LYS A 79 12.63 -15.01 -19.94
N ARG A 80 11.90 -15.55 -20.94
CA ARG A 80 11.60 -16.98 -21.08
C ARG A 80 10.98 -17.58 -19.81
N ARG A 81 10.07 -16.84 -19.17
CA ARG A 81 9.32 -17.27 -17.99
C ARG A 81 7.86 -17.49 -18.36
N PRO A 82 7.38 -18.74 -18.45
CA PRO A 82 5.95 -19.01 -18.62
C PRO A 82 5.18 -18.55 -17.37
N VAL A 83 3.96 -18.06 -17.58
CA VAL A 83 3.04 -17.79 -16.48
C VAL A 83 2.38 -19.09 -16.06
N GLU A 84 2.46 -19.40 -14.78
CA GLU A 84 1.73 -20.47 -14.12
C GLU A 84 0.72 -19.83 -13.17
N ILE A 85 -0.56 -20.06 -13.39
CA ILE A 85 -1.61 -19.64 -12.48
C ILE A 85 -1.64 -20.63 -11.33
N VAL A 86 -1.38 -20.15 -10.10
CA VAL A 86 -1.48 -20.96 -8.88
C VAL A 86 -2.79 -20.69 -8.20
N GLN A 87 -3.52 -21.74 -7.82
CA GLN A 87 -4.85 -21.63 -7.23
C GLN A 87 -5.13 -22.78 -6.29
N LEU A 88 -5.97 -22.52 -5.28
CA LEU A 88 -6.50 -23.49 -4.36
C LEU A 88 -7.93 -23.84 -4.80
N VAL A 89 -8.16 -25.08 -5.17
CA VAL A 89 -9.48 -25.62 -5.51
C VAL A 89 -9.89 -26.70 -4.53
N PHE A 90 -11.18 -26.93 -4.35
CA PHE A 90 -11.70 -28.00 -3.49
C PHE A 90 -12.28 -29.10 -4.39
N VAL A 91 -11.78 -30.30 -4.19
CA VAL A 91 -12.22 -31.51 -4.88
C VAL A 91 -12.78 -32.46 -3.85
N ASP A 92 -14.10 -32.69 -3.87
CA ASP A 92 -14.78 -33.50 -2.85
C ASP A 92 -14.35 -33.14 -1.41
N ASP A 93 -14.38 -31.84 -1.07
CA ASP A 93 -13.91 -31.24 0.18
C ASP A 93 -12.41 -31.38 0.47
N THR A 94 -11.62 -31.90 -0.47
CA THR A 94 -10.16 -31.98 -0.35
C THR A 94 -9.52 -30.73 -0.97
N PRO A 95 -8.83 -29.88 -0.17
CA PRO A 95 -8.10 -28.74 -0.72
C PRO A 95 -6.97 -29.22 -1.63
N THR A 96 -6.87 -28.66 -2.82
CA THR A 96 -5.90 -29.08 -3.83
C THR A 96 -5.23 -27.87 -4.46
N ILE A 97 -3.91 -27.83 -4.42
CA ILE A 97 -3.11 -26.82 -5.10
C ILE A 97 -3.02 -27.19 -6.57
N VAL A 98 -3.34 -26.23 -7.46
CA VAL A 98 -3.28 -26.42 -8.90
C VAL A 98 -2.42 -25.33 -9.54
N LEU A 99 -1.44 -25.73 -10.36
CA LEU A 99 -0.71 -24.87 -11.26
C LEU A 99 -1.16 -25.16 -12.68
N VAL A 100 -1.49 -24.12 -13.43
CA VAL A 100 -1.86 -24.25 -14.83
C VAL A 100 -1.27 -23.13 -15.67
N ASN A 101 -0.73 -23.46 -16.85
CA ASN A 101 -0.23 -22.45 -17.78
C ASN A 101 -1.14 -22.24 -18.97
N SER A 102 -0.87 -21.18 -19.74
CA SER A 102 -1.63 -20.81 -20.95
C SER A 102 -1.65 -21.90 -22.05
N LYS A 103 -0.74 -22.90 -21.98
CA LYS A 103 -0.71 -24.05 -22.88
C LYS A 103 -1.54 -25.23 -22.38
N GLY A 104 -2.21 -25.06 -21.22
CA GLY A 104 -3.02 -26.11 -20.61
C GLY A 104 -2.23 -27.19 -19.89
N ARG A 105 -0.91 -27.01 -19.66
CA ARG A 105 -0.15 -27.91 -18.78
C ARG A 105 -0.68 -27.74 -17.37
N LEU A 106 -1.01 -28.85 -16.74
CA LEU A 106 -1.61 -28.93 -15.42
C LEU A 106 -0.69 -29.70 -14.48
N LEU A 107 -0.44 -29.13 -13.32
CA LEU A 107 0.27 -29.74 -12.21
C LEU A 107 -0.60 -29.54 -10.96
N TRP A 108 -0.84 -30.58 -10.17
CA TRP A 108 -1.67 -30.45 -8.98
C TRP A 108 -1.16 -31.33 -7.82
N ARG A 109 -1.56 -30.98 -6.60
CA ARG A 109 -1.28 -31.72 -5.38
C ARG A 109 -2.40 -31.51 -4.40
N ALA A 110 -3.01 -32.59 -3.91
CA ALA A 110 -3.93 -32.53 -2.79
C ALA A 110 -3.18 -32.17 -1.50
N VAL A 111 -3.80 -31.34 -0.66
CA VAL A 111 -3.26 -30.97 0.65
C VAL A 111 -3.59 -32.07 1.63
N VAL A 112 -2.56 -32.61 2.28
CA VAL A 112 -2.74 -33.63 3.35
C VAL A 112 -2.83 -32.87 4.67
N GLY A 113 -4.05 -32.71 5.17
CA GLY A 113 -4.36 -31.89 6.33
C GLY A 113 -5.32 -30.75 5.99
N ARG A 114 -5.57 -29.84 6.93
CA ARG A 114 -6.57 -28.76 6.76
C ARG A 114 -6.11 -27.41 7.32
N ASP A 115 -4.90 -27.34 7.87
CA ASP A 115 -4.40 -26.08 8.39
C ASP A 115 -3.60 -25.30 7.33
N THR A 116 -3.26 -24.05 7.66
CA THR A 116 -2.50 -23.17 6.77
C THR A 116 -1.05 -23.65 6.56
N GLY A 117 -0.49 -24.37 7.53
CA GLY A 117 0.83 -24.98 7.40
C GLY A 117 0.85 -26.08 6.34
N ASP A 118 -0.18 -26.94 6.31
CA ASP A 118 -0.34 -28.00 5.31
C ASP A 118 -0.46 -27.43 3.88
N ILE A 119 -1.18 -26.30 3.76
CA ILE A 119 -1.34 -25.59 2.47
C ILE A 119 0.02 -25.05 2.00
N ARG A 120 0.80 -24.41 2.86
CA ARG A 120 2.13 -23.87 2.53
C ARG A 120 3.11 -24.97 2.15
N GLU A 121 3.09 -26.09 2.84
CA GLU A 121 3.90 -27.26 2.49
C GLU A 121 3.53 -27.78 1.10
N ALA A 122 2.24 -27.88 0.80
CA ALA A 122 1.75 -28.33 -0.51
C ALA A 122 2.17 -27.36 -1.63
N ILE A 123 2.06 -26.04 -1.40
CA ILE A 123 2.54 -25.00 -2.34
C ILE A 123 4.04 -25.19 -2.59
N THR A 124 4.83 -25.27 -1.54
CA THR A 124 6.28 -25.45 -1.63
C THR A 124 6.65 -26.72 -2.42
N ALA A 125 5.95 -27.83 -2.15
CA ALA A 125 6.17 -29.08 -2.85
C ALA A 125 5.83 -29.01 -4.34
N VAL A 126 4.68 -28.43 -4.70
CA VAL A 126 4.27 -28.28 -6.11
C VAL A 126 5.25 -27.39 -6.88
N ILE A 127 5.71 -26.29 -6.29
CA ILE A 127 6.70 -25.40 -6.90
C ILE A 127 8.05 -26.12 -7.11
N ARG A 128 8.52 -26.84 -6.10
CA ARG A 128 9.75 -27.65 -6.20
C ARG A 128 9.64 -28.70 -7.30
N ASP A 129 8.51 -29.42 -7.37
CA ASP A 129 8.27 -30.49 -8.33
C ASP A 129 8.05 -29.94 -9.74
N HIS A 130 7.62 -28.70 -9.90
CA HIS A 130 7.59 -27.98 -11.17
C HIS A 130 9.00 -27.81 -11.75
N GLY A 131 9.98 -27.48 -10.94
CA GLY A 131 11.43 -27.49 -11.24
C GLY A 131 11.93 -26.51 -12.29
N GLY A 132 11.05 -25.85 -13.02
CA GLY A 132 11.38 -24.95 -14.14
C GLY A 132 11.38 -23.48 -13.76
N LYS A 133 11.93 -22.63 -14.66
CA LYS A 133 11.71 -21.18 -14.56
C LYS A 133 10.24 -20.87 -14.87
N CYS A 134 9.58 -20.15 -13.96
CA CYS A 134 8.20 -19.69 -14.16
C CYS A 134 7.93 -18.38 -13.45
N ALA A 135 6.79 -17.79 -13.75
CA ALA A 135 6.21 -16.67 -13.03
C ALA A 135 4.85 -17.11 -12.48
N LEU A 136 4.68 -17.03 -11.16
CA LEU A 136 3.46 -17.45 -10.47
C LEU A 136 2.49 -16.30 -10.38
N LEU A 137 1.28 -16.51 -10.88
CA LEU A 137 0.16 -15.58 -10.76
C LEU A 137 -0.91 -16.21 -9.88
N PRO A 138 -1.05 -15.79 -8.61
CA PRO A 138 -2.02 -16.37 -7.71
C PRO A 138 -3.45 -15.94 -8.04
N HIS A 139 -4.40 -16.87 -7.94
CA HIS A 139 -5.83 -16.62 -8.09
C HIS A 139 -6.57 -16.85 -6.77
N GLY A 140 -7.34 -15.85 -6.31
CA GLY A 140 -8.14 -15.94 -5.09
C GLY A 140 -7.31 -16.03 -3.81
N ALA A 141 -7.82 -16.78 -2.84
CA ALA A 141 -7.27 -16.85 -1.47
C ALA A 141 -5.83 -17.35 -1.36
N ILE A 142 -5.32 -18.08 -2.35
CA ILE A 142 -3.95 -18.63 -2.28
C ILE A 142 -2.86 -17.56 -2.25
N ARG A 143 -3.18 -16.33 -2.65
CA ARG A 143 -2.24 -15.21 -2.65
C ARG A 143 -1.61 -14.98 -1.28
N HIS A 144 -2.42 -15.05 -0.21
CA HIS A 144 -1.93 -14.86 1.15
C HIS A 144 -0.92 -15.95 1.54
N GLU A 145 -1.26 -17.21 1.27
CA GLU A 145 -0.37 -18.33 1.60
C GLU A 145 0.91 -18.31 0.76
N LEU A 146 0.81 -17.97 -0.52
CA LEU A 146 1.98 -17.85 -1.40
C LEU A 146 2.98 -16.79 -0.89
N SER A 147 2.49 -15.67 -0.35
CA SER A 147 3.35 -14.59 0.16
C SER A 147 4.17 -14.97 1.41
N THR A 148 3.85 -16.09 2.04
CA THR A 148 4.55 -16.61 3.24
C THR A 148 5.49 -17.77 2.91
N VAL A 149 5.59 -18.17 1.64
CA VAL A 149 6.45 -19.26 1.16
C VAL A 149 7.73 -18.70 0.57
N ASP A 150 8.88 -19.25 0.98
CA ASP A 150 10.15 -18.92 0.35
C ASP A 150 10.22 -19.50 -1.07
N LEU A 151 10.22 -18.63 -2.06
CA LEU A 151 10.27 -19.01 -3.46
C LEU A 151 11.72 -19.19 -3.95
N PRO A 152 12.00 -20.22 -4.75
CA PRO A 152 13.33 -20.39 -5.37
C PRO A 152 13.63 -19.21 -6.35
N GLU A 153 14.91 -18.89 -6.55
CA GLU A 153 15.36 -17.79 -7.44
C GLU A 153 14.87 -17.91 -8.89
N ASN A 154 14.58 -19.13 -9.35
CA ASN A 154 14.05 -19.37 -10.69
C ASN A 154 12.53 -19.12 -10.79
N VAL A 155 11.84 -18.84 -9.69
CA VAL A 155 10.41 -18.54 -9.64
C VAL A 155 10.20 -17.06 -9.34
N LEU A 156 9.32 -16.42 -10.09
CA LEU A 156 8.98 -15.01 -9.91
C LEU A 156 7.55 -14.90 -9.38
N ASP A 157 7.36 -14.21 -8.29
CA ASP A 157 6.02 -13.90 -7.75
C ASP A 157 5.42 -12.68 -8.45
N LEU A 158 4.22 -12.84 -8.99
CA LEU A 158 3.44 -11.78 -9.64
C LEU A 158 2.28 -11.27 -8.77
N SER A 159 2.22 -11.67 -7.50
CA SER A 159 1.14 -11.28 -6.57
C SER A 159 0.94 -9.77 -6.48
N SER A 160 2.03 -9.00 -6.56
CA SER A 160 2.01 -7.54 -6.48
C SER A 160 1.38 -6.83 -7.69
N LEU A 161 1.14 -7.56 -8.79
CA LEU A 161 0.46 -7.02 -9.98
C LEU A 161 -1.06 -7.09 -9.87
N LEU A 162 -1.59 -7.92 -8.96
CA LEU A 162 -3.02 -7.98 -8.68
C LEU A 162 -3.44 -6.79 -7.81
N PRO A 163 -4.71 -6.33 -7.92
CA PRO A 163 -5.27 -5.34 -7.02
C PRO A 163 -5.05 -5.74 -5.56
N PRO A 164 -4.85 -4.77 -4.65
CA PRO A 164 -4.57 -5.07 -3.25
C PRO A 164 -5.75 -5.80 -2.59
N GLU A 165 -5.41 -6.75 -1.74
CA GLU A 165 -6.36 -7.38 -0.82
C GLU A 165 -6.79 -6.39 0.28
N PRO A 166 -7.87 -6.68 1.01
CA PRO A 166 -8.16 -5.96 2.25
C PRO A 166 -6.94 -5.98 3.16
N PHE A 167 -6.61 -4.81 3.71
CA PHE A 167 -5.43 -4.67 4.56
C PHE A 167 -5.63 -5.49 5.85
N VAL A 168 -4.62 -6.27 6.20
CA VAL A 168 -4.57 -7.02 7.46
C VAL A 168 -3.39 -6.51 8.26
N SER A 169 -3.65 -6.04 9.47
CA SER A 169 -2.63 -5.57 10.40
C SER A 169 -1.73 -6.73 10.83
N ARG A 170 -0.43 -6.48 10.91
CA ARG A 170 0.51 -7.46 11.44
C ARG A 170 0.31 -7.56 12.96
N GLU A 171 0.31 -8.78 13.50
CA GLU A 171 0.25 -8.95 14.95
C GLU A 171 1.44 -8.23 15.62
N PRO A 172 1.18 -7.41 16.66
CA PRO A 172 2.25 -6.73 17.38
C PRO A 172 3.12 -7.77 18.09
N GLN A 173 4.33 -7.97 17.60
CA GLN A 173 5.32 -8.76 18.35
C GLN A 173 5.75 -7.94 19.56
N SER A 174 5.71 -8.54 20.76
CA SER A 174 6.19 -7.90 21.98
C SER A 174 7.66 -7.49 21.82
N LEU A 175 7.93 -6.19 21.92
CA LEU A 175 9.30 -5.67 21.96
C LEU A 175 9.88 -5.84 23.36
N PRO A 176 11.17 -6.16 23.50
CA PRO A 176 11.85 -6.01 24.77
C PRO A 176 11.80 -4.54 25.18
N ALA A 177 11.55 -4.28 26.46
CA ALA A 177 11.55 -2.91 27.00
C ALA A 177 12.90 -2.24 26.69
N PRO A 178 12.92 -0.98 26.24
CA PRO A 178 14.15 -0.26 25.96
C PRO A 178 14.99 -0.12 27.24
N THR A 179 16.24 -0.56 27.16
CA THR A 179 17.17 -0.59 28.31
C THR A 179 17.95 0.71 28.50
N SER A 180 17.78 1.71 27.61
CA SER A 180 18.42 3.02 27.70
C SER A 180 17.58 4.10 27.04
N HIS A 181 17.65 5.33 27.54
CA HIS A 181 17.08 6.52 26.89
C HIS A 181 17.74 6.72 25.53
N SER A 182 16.92 6.68 24.47
CA SER A 182 17.37 6.99 23.12
C SER A 182 16.94 8.42 22.71
N TYR A 183 17.61 8.97 21.71
CA TYR A 183 17.20 10.25 21.10
C TYR A 183 15.73 10.22 20.62
N LEU A 184 15.27 9.08 20.13
CA LEU A 184 13.88 8.90 19.73
C LEU A 184 12.90 9.01 20.92
N ASP A 185 13.31 8.64 22.13
CA ASP A 185 12.47 8.81 23.34
C ASP A 185 12.29 10.28 23.69
N ASP A 186 13.31 11.11 23.46
CA ASP A 186 13.22 12.55 23.67
C ASP A 186 12.28 13.19 22.65
N LEU A 187 12.39 12.82 21.38
CA LEU A 187 11.48 13.26 20.30
C LEU A 187 10.03 12.83 20.55
N GLU A 188 9.82 11.58 20.97
CA GLU A 188 8.50 11.06 21.33
C GLU A 188 7.90 11.85 22.49
N ARG A 189 8.66 12.07 23.55
CA ARG A 189 8.21 12.80 24.74
C ARG A 189 7.85 14.25 24.42
N GLU A 190 8.68 14.93 23.61
CA GLU A 190 8.39 16.29 23.13
C GLU A 190 7.07 16.31 22.33
N SER A 191 6.91 15.40 21.39
CA SER A 191 5.73 15.32 20.52
C SER A 191 4.45 15.01 21.30
N ILE A 192 4.51 14.09 22.27
CA ILE A 192 3.39 13.77 23.17
C ILE A 192 3.01 14.99 24.01
N ASN A 193 3.99 15.73 24.55
CA ASN A 193 3.73 16.95 25.30
C ASN A 193 3.04 18.01 24.44
N ILE A 194 3.49 18.21 23.19
CA ILE A 194 2.87 19.13 22.23
C ILE A 194 1.42 18.74 21.93
N LEU A 195 1.14 17.46 21.72
CA LEU A 195 -0.22 16.95 21.48
C LEU A 195 -1.14 17.22 22.66
N ARG A 196 -0.69 16.93 23.88
CA ARG A 196 -1.44 17.16 25.13
C ARG A 196 -1.71 18.63 25.38
N GLU A 197 -0.70 19.47 25.20
CA GLU A 197 -0.80 20.93 25.37
C GLU A 197 -1.81 21.55 24.39
N ALA A 198 -1.76 21.11 23.13
CA ALA A 198 -2.69 21.57 22.11
C ALA A 198 -4.13 21.13 22.41
N VAL A 199 -4.36 19.88 22.78
CA VAL A 199 -5.72 19.39 23.12
C VAL A 199 -6.27 20.07 24.36
N ALA A 200 -5.42 20.31 25.39
CA ALA A 200 -5.84 21.02 26.60
C ALA A 200 -6.32 22.46 26.31
N SER A 201 -5.83 23.06 25.24
CA SER A 201 -6.16 24.44 24.84
C SER A 201 -7.27 24.52 23.78
N ALA A 202 -7.53 23.42 23.07
CA ALA A 202 -8.47 23.35 21.98
C ALA A 202 -9.93 23.22 22.47
N ARG A 203 -10.85 23.78 21.70
CA ARG A 203 -12.30 23.53 21.85
C ARG A 203 -12.75 22.42 20.91
N ASN A 204 -12.21 22.38 19.71
CA ASN A 204 -12.56 21.43 18.67
C ASN A 204 -11.31 21.05 17.85
N PRO A 205 -10.46 20.17 18.36
CA PRO A 205 -9.25 19.74 17.65
C PRO A 205 -9.55 18.74 16.55
N GLY A 206 -8.67 18.68 15.52
CA GLY A 206 -8.71 17.67 14.45
C GLY A 206 -7.30 17.36 13.96
N MET A 207 -7.08 16.16 13.40
CA MET A 207 -5.80 15.78 12.82
C MET A 207 -5.93 15.54 11.32
N LEU A 208 -5.17 16.28 10.51
CA LEU A 208 -5.08 15.99 9.08
C LEU A 208 -4.30 14.71 8.86
N PHE A 209 -4.91 13.80 8.13
CA PHE A 209 -4.42 12.45 8.00
C PHE A 209 -4.35 12.03 6.52
N SER A 210 -3.13 11.75 6.04
CA SER A 210 -2.88 11.39 4.64
C SER A 210 -2.55 9.92 4.41
N MET A 211 -2.50 9.11 5.47
CA MET A 211 -1.99 7.73 5.48
C MET A 211 -0.49 7.62 5.10
N GLY A 212 0.19 8.77 4.97
CA GLY A 212 1.63 8.82 4.77
C GLY A 212 2.40 8.49 6.05
N LYS A 213 3.69 8.15 5.92
CA LYS A 213 4.58 7.80 7.03
C LYS A 213 4.53 8.79 8.20
N ASP A 214 4.55 10.08 7.90
CA ASP A 214 4.52 11.16 8.90
C ASP A 214 3.18 11.19 9.66
N SER A 215 2.04 11.01 8.96
CA SER A 215 0.72 10.93 9.60
C SER A 215 0.55 9.63 10.40
N MET A 216 1.21 8.53 10.03
CA MET A 216 1.21 7.30 10.83
C MET A 216 2.03 7.46 12.13
N VAL A 217 3.16 8.17 12.10
CA VAL A 217 3.87 8.57 13.32
C VAL A 217 2.98 9.42 14.21
N MET A 218 2.29 10.41 13.65
CA MET A 218 1.35 11.26 14.36
C MET A 218 0.22 10.48 15.03
N LEU A 219 -0.35 9.50 14.34
CA LEU A 219 -1.39 8.62 14.87
C LEU A 219 -0.86 7.77 16.05
N THR A 220 0.33 7.21 15.91
CA THR A 220 0.98 6.40 16.96
C THR A 220 1.26 7.26 18.20
N LEU A 221 1.80 8.46 18.01
CA LEU A 221 2.04 9.43 19.09
C LEU A 221 0.74 9.85 19.78
N ALA A 222 -0.34 10.09 19.02
CA ALA A 222 -1.64 10.44 19.57
C ALA A 222 -2.23 9.30 20.41
N ARG A 223 -2.16 8.05 19.94
CA ARG A 223 -2.56 6.89 20.72
C ARG A 223 -1.82 6.81 22.05
N LYS A 224 -0.49 6.98 22.05
CA LYS A 224 0.33 7.01 23.27
C LYS A 224 0.01 8.22 24.17
N ALA A 225 -0.23 9.39 23.58
CA ALA A 225 -0.50 10.61 24.32
C ALA A 225 -1.77 10.53 25.19
N PHE A 226 -2.79 9.81 24.70
CA PHE A 226 -4.10 9.76 25.35
C PHE A 226 -4.44 8.38 25.94
N ALA A 227 -3.58 7.36 25.78
CA ALA A 227 -3.80 6.05 26.38
C ALA A 227 -4.03 6.15 27.90
N PRO A 228 -4.98 5.36 28.48
CA PRO A 228 -5.79 4.31 27.86
C PRO A 228 -7.08 4.80 27.17
N ALA A 229 -7.36 6.11 27.17
CA ALA A 229 -8.52 6.68 26.51
C ALA A 229 -8.33 6.72 24.98
N PRO A 230 -9.43 6.69 24.19
CA PRO A 230 -9.36 6.90 22.77
C PRO A 230 -8.85 8.32 22.44
N ILE A 231 -8.39 8.51 21.20
CA ILE A 231 -7.93 9.81 20.70
C ILE A 231 -9.12 10.80 20.72
N PRO A 232 -8.99 11.99 21.38
CA PRO A 232 -10.11 12.89 21.61
C PRO A 232 -10.44 13.80 20.41
N PHE A 233 -10.05 13.44 19.19
CA PHE A 233 -10.31 14.21 17.98
C PHE A 233 -10.35 13.30 16.73
N PRO A 234 -11.08 13.72 15.68
CA PRO A 234 -11.15 12.95 14.45
C PRO A 234 -9.87 13.06 13.59
N LEU A 235 -9.61 12.00 12.83
CA LEU A 235 -8.69 12.01 11.70
C LEU A 235 -9.43 12.54 10.46
N VAL A 236 -8.91 13.60 9.84
CA VAL A 236 -9.52 14.24 8.68
C VAL A 236 -8.74 13.85 7.42
N VAL A 237 -9.36 13.07 6.56
CA VAL A 237 -8.82 12.59 5.29
C VAL A 237 -9.41 13.39 4.14
N ILE A 238 -8.56 14.11 3.41
CA ILE A 238 -8.96 14.73 2.14
C ILE A 238 -8.82 13.71 1.03
N ASP A 239 -9.95 13.24 0.52
CA ASP A 239 -9.96 12.32 -0.62
C ASP A 239 -10.05 13.11 -1.93
N THR A 240 -9.00 13.00 -2.73
CA THR A 240 -8.90 13.65 -4.04
C THR A 240 -9.56 12.84 -5.15
N ARG A 241 -10.15 11.67 -4.85
CA ARG A 241 -10.61 10.63 -5.80
C ARG A 241 -9.47 10.04 -6.65
N TRP A 242 -8.26 10.58 -6.51
CA TRP A 242 -7.05 10.16 -7.23
C TRP A 242 -5.97 9.76 -6.22
N LYS A 243 -6.20 8.62 -5.56
CA LYS A 243 -5.23 7.93 -4.70
C LYS A 243 -4.92 6.58 -5.29
N PHE A 244 -3.79 6.00 -4.88
CA PHE A 244 -3.46 4.61 -5.21
C PHE A 244 -4.43 3.63 -4.55
N GLN A 245 -4.67 2.49 -5.16
CA GLN A 245 -5.59 1.47 -4.65
C GLN A 245 -5.19 0.97 -3.26
N ASP A 246 -3.89 0.75 -3.03
CA ASP A 246 -3.36 0.40 -1.70
C ASP A 246 -3.74 1.42 -0.61
N MET A 247 -3.78 2.72 -0.95
CA MET A 247 -4.17 3.75 0.01
C MET A 247 -5.67 3.68 0.35
N TYR A 248 -6.52 3.35 -0.61
CA TYR A 248 -7.95 3.15 -0.34
C TYR A 248 -8.17 1.95 0.59
N ARG A 249 -7.50 0.83 0.36
CA ARG A 249 -7.59 -0.37 1.22
C ARG A 249 -7.08 -0.11 2.64
N PHE A 250 -5.98 0.61 2.75
CA PHE A 250 -5.44 1.00 4.05
C PHE A 250 -6.38 1.95 4.81
N ARG A 251 -7.04 2.90 4.11
CA ARG A 251 -8.05 3.75 4.71
C ARG A 251 -9.26 2.97 5.22
N GLU A 252 -9.77 2.03 4.43
CA GLU A 252 -10.88 1.15 4.82
C GLU A 252 -10.55 0.41 6.11
N HIS A 253 -9.33 -0.12 6.22
CA HIS A 253 -8.86 -0.76 7.45
C HIS A 253 -8.88 0.19 8.66
N LEU A 254 -8.36 1.42 8.51
CA LEU A 254 -8.38 2.40 9.59
C LEU A 254 -9.79 2.87 9.96
N GLN A 255 -10.71 2.95 9.00
CA GLN A 255 -12.11 3.28 9.26
C GLN A 255 -12.86 2.16 10.01
N ALA A 256 -12.39 0.92 9.91
CA ALA A 256 -12.93 -0.22 10.65
C ALA A 256 -12.46 -0.28 12.12
N ASP A 257 -11.44 0.51 12.50
CA ASP A 257 -10.96 0.59 13.88
C ASP A 257 -11.97 1.36 14.76
N PRO A 258 -12.60 0.72 15.76
CA PRO A 258 -13.63 1.36 16.59
C PRO A 258 -13.09 2.50 17.47
N ASP A 259 -11.77 2.55 17.72
CA ASP A 259 -11.14 3.59 18.53
C ASP A 259 -10.78 4.85 17.74
N LEU A 260 -11.02 4.84 16.42
CA LEU A 260 -10.72 5.95 15.53
C LEU A 260 -12.00 6.60 14.98
N SER A 261 -12.09 7.90 15.11
CA SER A 261 -13.07 8.70 14.38
C SER A 261 -12.44 9.22 13.08
N VAL A 262 -12.91 8.77 11.92
CA VAL A 262 -12.33 9.16 10.61
C VAL A 262 -13.36 9.92 9.78
N ILE A 263 -13.06 11.18 9.47
CA ILE A 263 -13.83 12.03 8.56
C ILE A 263 -13.18 12.00 7.18
N VAL A 264 -13.88 11.46 6.19
CA VAL A 264 -13.42 11.50 4.80
C VAL A 264 -14.15 12.59 4.05
N TYR A 265 -13.43 13.56 3.51
CA TYR A 265 -14.01 14.68 2.79
C TYR A 265 -13.58 14.69 1.34
N VAL A 266 -14.55 14.73 0.43
CA VAL A 266 -14.38 14.95 -1.01
C VAL A 266 -14.97 16.31 -1.34
N ASN A 267 -14.25 17.17 -2.09
CA ASN A 267 -14.82 18.43 -2.55
C ASN A 267 -15.95 18.17 -3.55
N PRO A 268 -17.20 18.62 -3.28
CA PRO A 268 -18.32 18.41 -4.21
C PRO A 268 -18.06 18.93 -5.63
N GLU A 269 -17.36 20.05 -5.77
CA GLU A 269 -16.96 20.61 -7.06
C GLU A 269 -16.05 19.65 -7.85
N ALA A 270 -15.19 18.90 -7.16
CA ALA A 270 -14.34 17.92 -7.80
C ALA A 270 -15.12 16.72 -8.35
N ILE A 271 -16.27 16.40 -7.73
CA ILE A 271 -17.17 15.36 -8.21
C ILE A 271 -17.97 15.86 -9.41
N GLU A 272 -18.61 17.04 -9.29
CA GLU A 272 -19.47 17.63 -10.31
C GLU A 272 -18.75 17.86 -11.64
N ARG A 273 -17.47 18.32 -11.55
CA ARG A 273 -16.64 18.62 -12.73
C ARG A 273 -15.77 17.46 -13.16
N ASP A 274 -15.84 16.31 -12.51
CA ASP A 274 -14.96 15.15 -12.69
C ASP A 274 -13.48 15.53 -12.76
N VAL A 275 -13.03 16.33 -11.79
CA VAL A 275 -11.66 16.89 -11.76
C VAL A 275 -10.63 15.79 -11.63
N ASN A 276 -9.79 15.66 -12.65
CA ASN A 276 -8.72 14.69 -12.72
C ASN A 276 -7.37 15.37 -13.06
N PRO A 277 -6.22 14.75 -12.77
CA PRO A 277 -4.92 15.36 -12.97
C PRO A 277 -4.49 15.47 -14.44
N PHE A 278 -5.11 14.73 -15.35
CA PHE A 278 -4.75 14.69 -16.76
C PHE A 278 -5.41 15.83 -17.55
N ASP A 279 -6.71 16.01 -17.40
CA ASP A 279 -7.47 17.03 -18.14
C ASP A 279 -7.29 18.44 -17.53
N PHE A 280 -7.17 18.52 -16.20
CA PHE A 280 -7.07 19.79 -15.49
C PHE A 280 -5.65 20.21 -15.16
N GLY A 281 -4.67 19.31 -15.33
CA GLY A 281 -3.29 19.50 -14.91
C GLY A 281 -3.09 19.44 -13.38
N SER A 282 -1.84 19.28 -12.97
CA SER A 282 -1.44 19.05 -11.59
C SER A 282 -1.84 20.20 -10.64
N ALA A 283 -1.65 21.44 -11.08
CA ALA A 283 -1.92 22.63 -10.28
C ALA A 283 -3.41 22.82 -9.98
N THR A 284 -4.27 22.82 -11.01
CA THR A 284 -5.73 22.98 -10.84
C THR A 284 -6.33 21.82 -10.07
N HIS A 285 -5.94 20.58 -10.41
CA HIS A 285 -6.37 19.40 -9.66
C HIS A 285 -6.01 19.53 -8.17
N THR A 286 -4.78 19.91 -7.84
CA THR A 286 -4.36 20.07 -6.44
C THR A 286 -5.09 21.19 -5.74
N ASP A 287 -5.33 22.31 -6.41
CA ASP A 287 -6.06 23.42 -5.81
C ASP A 287 -7.49 23.02 -5.45
N ILE A 288 -8.25 22.49 -6.41
CA ILE A 288 -9.66 22.12 -6.18
C ILE A 288 -9.79 20.96 -5.19
N THR A 289 -9.01 19.88 -5.39
CA THR A 289 -9.20 18.64 -4.63
C THR A 289 -8.50 18.62 -3.27
N LYS A 290 -7.52 19.49 -3.03
CA LYS A 290 -6.79 19.57 -1.75
C LYS A 290 -6.95 20.90 -1.06
N THR A 291 -6.53 22.03 -1.69
CA THR A 291 -6.47 23.33 -1.03
C THR A 291 -7.87 23.82 -0.65
N GLN A 292 -8.78 23.85 -1.62
CA GLN A 292 -10.16 24.26 -1.39
C GLN A 292 -10.92 23.25 -0.52
N ALA A 293 -10.70 21.93 -0.75
CA ALA A 293 -11.29 20.88 0.07
C ALA A 293 -10.90 21.02 1.54
N LEU A 294 -9.62 21.28 1.81
CA LEU A 294 -9.11 21.49 3.16
C LEU A 294 -9.82 22.68 3.84
N ARG A 295 -9.89 23.84 3.18
CA ARG A 295 -10.60 25.00 3.74
C ARG A 295 -12.06 24.69 4.04
N LYS A 296 -12.76 24.10 3.07
CA LYS A 296 -14.19 23.75 3.22
C LYS A 296 -14.45 22.80 4.40
N VAL A 297 -13.62 21.78 4.60
CA VAL A 297 -13.81 20.85 5.72
C VAL A 297 -13.48 21.51 7.07
N LEU A 298 -12.45 22.36 7.10
CA LEU A 298 -12.10 23.10 8.31
C LEU A 298 -13.21 24.05 8.74
N ASP A 299 -13.79 24.78 7.78
CA ASP A 299 -14.90 25.70 8.03
C ASP A 299 -16.18 24.95 8.42
N ALA A 300 -16.50 23.85 7.72
CA ALA A 300 -17.68 23.04 8.00
C ALA A 300 -17.68 22.43 9.41
N HIS A 301 -16.52 21.98 9.86
CA HIS A 301 -16.35 21.39 11.20
C HIS A 301 -15.89 22.40 12.25
N GLN A 302 -15.54 23.62 11.86
CA GLN A 302 -15.07 24.68 12.78
C GLN A 302 -13.90 24.26 13.69
N PHE A 303 -12.94 23.55 13.12
CA PHE A 303 -11.74 23.16 13.86
C PHE A 303 -10.91 24.39 14.24
N ASP A 304 -10.62 24.55 15.53
CA ASP A 304 -9.78 25.62 16.05
C ASP A 304 -8.30 25.24 16.13
N PHE A 305 -8.00 23.96 16.45
CA PHE A 305 -6.65 23.38 16.44
C PHE A 305 -6.58 22.23 15.45
N VAL A 306 -5.59 22.24 14.57
CA VAL A 306 -5.44 21.21 13.56
C VAL A 306 -4.00 20.69 13.53
N PHE A 307 -3.84 19.40 13.84
CA PHE A 307 -2.54 18.75 13.81
C PHE A 307 -2.13 18.39 12.37
N GLY A 308 -0.84 18.53 12.08
CA GLY A 308 -0.22 18.16 10.81
C GLY A 308 1.16 17.57 10.98
N GLY A 309 1.53 16.66 10.07
CA GLY A 309 2.80 15.93 10.09
C GLY A 309 3.95 16.67 9.40
N ALA A 310 3.92 18.02 9.32
CA ALA A 310 4.98 18.77 8.68
C ALA A 310 6.27 18.79 9.54
N ARG A 311 7.41 18.61 8.88
CA ARG A 311 8.75 18.62 9.49
C ARG A 311 9.61 19.74 8.90
N ARG A 312 10.46 20.36 9.75
CA ARG A 312 11.40 21.39 9.30
C ARG A 312 12.44 20.88 8.33
N ASP A 313 12.78 19.60 8.43
CA ASP A 313 13.73 18.89 7.58
C ASP A 313 13.21 18.70 6.13
N GLU A 314 11.90 18.68 5.94
CA GLU A 314 11.27 18.35 4.66
C GLU A 314 11.59 19.37 3.56
N GLU A 315 11.55 20.68 3.89
CA GLU A 315 11.85 21.77 2.97
C GLU A 315 12.11 23.11 3.66
N LYS A 316 12.79 24.02 2.94
CA LYS A 316 13.17 25.36 3.49
C LYS A 316 11.97 26.20 3.95
N SER A 317 10.83 26.12 3.28
CA SER A 317 9.63 26.88 3.65
C SER A 317 9.06 26.43 4.98
N ARG A 318 9.18 25.14 5.32
CA ARG A 318 8.73 24.56 6.59
C ARG A 318 9.65 24.87 7.76
N ALA A 319 10.95 25.10 7.51
CA ALA A 319 11.89 25.50 8.54
C ALA A 319 11.56 26.85 9.20
N LYS A 320 10.78 27.70 8.53
CA LYS A 320 10.32 28.99 9.06
C LYS A 320 9.04 28.88 9.91
N GLU A 321 8.37 27.76 9.89
CA GLU A 321 7.09 27.58 10.57
C GLU A 321 7.28 27.22 12.04
N ARG A 322 6.39 27.72 12.88
CA ARG A 322 6.36 27.41 14.32
C ARG A 322 5.67 26.09 14.57
N ILE A 323 5.97 25.45 15.70
CA ILE A 323 5.27 24.25 16.15
C ILE A 323 3.78 24.57 16.36
N PHE A 324 3.48 25.71 17.02
CA PHE A 324 2.13 26.27 17.15
C PHE A 324 1.99 27.45 16.19
N SER A 325 1.54 27.19 14.98
CA SER A 325 1.49 28.15 13.89
C SER A 325 0.10 28.77 13.76
N VAL A 326 -0.01 30.06 14.09
CA VAL A 326 -1.25 30.81 14.03
C VAL A 326 -1.70 31.06 12.59
N ARG A 327 -2.98 30.84 12.30
CA ARG A 327 -3.65 31.16 11.04
C ARG A 327 -4.67 32.27 11.25
N ASN A 328 -4.83 33.13 10.25
CA ASN A 328 -5.90 34.13 10.26
C ASN A 328 -7.26 33.50 9.88
N ALA A 329 -8.33 34.33 9.85
CA ALA A 329 -9.69 33.90 9.53
C ALA A 329 -9.83 33.23 8.15
N ASN A 330 -8.91 33.46 7.23
CA ASN A 330 -8.88 32.83 5.90
C ASN A 330 -7.90 31.64 5.86
N HIS A 331 -7.51 31.07 6.99
CA HIS A 331 -6.51 30.01 7.16
C HIS A 331 -5.09 30.38 6.70
N GLY A 332 -4.86 31.64 6.29
CA GLY A 332 -3.58 32.12 5.79
C GLY A 332 -2.51 32.23 6.88
N TRP A 333 -1.27 31.93 6.52
CA TRP A 333 -0.09 32.05 7.37
C TRP A 333 0.62 33.39 7.13
N ASP A 334 0.91 34.11 8.23
CA ASP A 334 1.71 35.33 8.20
C ASP A 334 2.95 35.14 9.11
N PRO A 335 4.17 35.09 8.54
CA PRO A 335 5.40 34.88 9.33
C PRO A 335 5.67 36.00 10.35
N LYS A 336 5.14 37.21 10.12
CA LYS A 336 5.32 38.36 11.02
C LYS A 336 4.40 38.32 12.25
N ARG A 337 3.37 37.49 12.23
CA ARG A 337 2.40 37.35 13.30
C ARG A 337 2.54 36.05 14.10
N GLN A 338 3.62 35.34 13.88
CA GLN A 338 3.91 34.12 14.66
C GLN A 338 4.46 34.47 16.04
N ARG A 339 4.22 33.60 16.99
CA ARG A 339 4.63 33.76 18.39
C ARG A 339 5.99 33.10 18.63
N PRO A 340 6.85 33.65 19.48
CA PRO A 340 8.09 33.00 19.88
C PRO A 340 7.82 31.72 20.69
N GLU A 341 8.67 30.71 20.52
CA GLU A 341 8.60 29.42 21.22
C GLU A 341 9.89 29.15 21.98
N LEU A 342 10.28 30.15 22.79
CA LEU A 342 11.50 30.07 23.63
C LEU A 342 11.28 29.03 24.74
N TRP A 343 12.26 28.17 24.96
CA TRP A 343 12.28 27.15 26.01
C TRP A 343 11.08 26.19 25.94
N ASN A 344 10.56 25.92 24.75
CA ASN A 344 9.38 25.08 24.52
C ASN A 344 8.11 25.59 25.26
N LEU A 345 8.03 26.89 25.52
CA LEU A 345 6.82 27.52 26.01
C LEU A 345 5.94 27.94 24.84
N TYR A 346 4.73 27.40 24.81
CA TYR A 346 3.78 27.61 23.70
C TYR A 346 2.67 28.58 24.13
N ASN A 347 2.43 29.60 23.31
CA ASN A 347 1.27 30.46 23.48
C ASN A 347 0.12 29.97 22.62
N THR A 348 -0.81 29.24 23.22
CA THR A 348 -1.95 28.59 22.59
C THR A 348 -3.20 29.47 22.49
N THR A 349 -3.19 30.71 23.04
CA THR A 349 -4.34 31.61 23.06
C THR A 349 -4.77 31.97 21.61
N LEU A 350 -6.03 31.83 21.27
CA LEU A 350 -6.61 32.29 20.01
C LEU A 350 -7.49 33.50 20.23
N VAL A 351 -7.46 34.45 19.30
CA VAL A 351 -8.46 35.51 19.20
C VAL A 351 -9.50 35.15 18.12
N ASP A 352 -10.63 35.83 18.14
CA ASP A 352 -11.74 35.56 17.21
C ASP A 352 -11.26 35.52 15.76
N GLY A 353 -11.68 34.46 15.03
CA GLY A 353 -11.33 34.22 13.65
C GLY A 353 -9.94 33.62 13.42
N GLN A 354 -9.16 33.36 14.47
CA GLN A 354 -7.88 32.63 14.34
C GLN A 354 -8.06 31.13 14.53
N THR A 355 -7.20 30.36 13.88
CA THR A 355 -7.01 28.92 14.11
C THR A 355 -5.54 28.61 14.32
N MET A 356 -5.24 27.45 14.86
CA MET A 356 -3.89 26.97 15.11
C MET A 356 -3.56 25.72 14.30
N ARG A 357 -2.45 25.76 13.57
CA ARG A 357 -1.82 24.53 13.04
C ARG A 357 -0.76 24.09 14.02
N VAL A 358 -0.79 22.82 14.40
CA VAL A 358 0.17 22.25 15.36
C VAL A 358 0.97 21.15 14.68
N PHE A 359 2.29 21.23 14.79
CA PHE A 359 3.24 20.32 14.15
C PHE A 359 4.09 19.57 15.17
N PRO A 360 3.55 18.51 15.80
CA PRO A 360 4.24 17.80 16.90
C PRO A 360 5.57 17.17 16.51
N ILE A 361 5.71 16.76 15.23
CA ILE A 361 6.95 16.17 14.71
C ILE A 361 7.83 17.16 13.93
N SER A 362 7.66 18.46 14.18
CA SER A 362 8.39 19.53 13.47
C SER A 362 9.91 19.37 13.52
N ASN A 363 10.45 18.89 14.63
CA ASN A 363 11.90 18.73 14.87
C ASN A 363 12.45 17.36 14.42
N TRP A 364 11.62 16.47 13.89
CA TRP A 364 12.03 15.15 13.42
C TRP A 364 12.66 15.23 12.02
N THR A 365 13.68 14.42 11.77
CA THR A 365 14.21 14.15 10.44
C THR A 365 13.42 13.04 9.75
N GLU A 366 13.61 12.87 8.43
CA GLU A 366 13.02 11.73 7.71
C GLU A 366 13.50 10.40 8.29
N LEU A 367 14.78 10.32 8.65
CA LEU A 367 15.38 9.12 9.26
C LEU A 367 14.78 8.80 10.63
N ASP A 368 14.50 9.82 11.46
CA ASP A 368 13.83 9.63 12.75
C ASP A 368 12.41 9.03 12.57
N VAL A 369 11.67 9.51 11.56
CA VAL A 369 10.36 8.98 11.22
C VAL A 369 10.45 7.48 10.90
N TRP A 370 11.38 7.07 10.03
CA TRP A 370 11.52 5.68 9.65
C TRP A 370 11.98 4.79 10.80
N ARG A 371 12.96 5.22 11.59
CA ARG A 371 13.43 4.49 12.78
C ARG A 371 12.35 4.35 13.84
N TYR A 372 11.51 5.37 13.99
CA TYR A 372 10.37 5.31 14.92
C TYR A 372 9.31 4.32 14.43
N LEU A 373 8.96 4.34 13.15
CA LEU A 373 8.01 3.39 12.55
C LEU A 373 8.48 1.94 12.68
N GLU A 374 9.79 1.70 12.51
CA GLU A 374 10.40 0.38 12.72
C GLU A 374 10.36 -0.03 14.18
N ARG A 375 10.75 0.86 15.11
CA ARG A 375 10.72 0.62 16.54
C ARG A 375 9.33 0.27 17.07
N GLU A 376 8.34 1.01 16.63
CA GLU A 376 6.95 0.84 17.05
C GLU A 376 6.19 -0.22 16.23
N LYS A 377 6.83 -0.79 15.20
CA LYS A 377 6.24 -1.78 14.28
C LYS A 377 4.91 -1.30 13.69
N VAL A 378 4.89 -0.06 13.25
CA VAL A 378 3.69 0.59 12.72
C VAL A 378 3.38 0.02 11.34
N ASP A 379 2.13 -0.40 11.15
CA ASP A 379 1.64 -0.79 9.83
C ASP A 379 1.63 0.42 8.88
N LEU A 380 2.08 0.19 7.65
CA LEU A 380 2.17 1.21 6.62
C LEU A 380 1.51 0.73 5.33
N VAL A 381 1.11 1.69 4.50
CA VAL A 381 0.66 1.40 3.15
C VAL A 381 1.75 0.61 2.40
N PRO A 382 1.43 -0.52 1.74
CA PRO A 382 2.40 -1.39 1.06
C PRO A 382 3.26 -0.69 0.01
N LEU A 383 2.83 0.46 -0.49
CA LEU A 383 3.58 1.28 -1.46
C LEU A 383 4.95 1.77 -0.96
N TYR A 384 5.17 1.80 0.34
CA TYR A 384 6.49 2.16 0.89
C TYR A 384 7.53 1.07 0.68
N TYR A 385 7.10 -0.17 0.55
CA TYR A 385 7.97 -1.32 0.33
C TYR A 385 8.14 -1.60 -1.16
N SER A 386 9.32 -2.07 -1.53
CA SER A 386 9.62 -2.49 -2.89
C SER A 386 8.76 -3.68 -3.30
N ALA A 387 8.16 -3.59 -4.48
CA ALA A 387 7.47 -4.68 -5.13
C ALA A 387 7.59 -4.57 -6.65
N LEU A 388 7.38 -5.65 -7.36
CA LEU A 388 7.28 -5.64 -8.81
C LEU A 388 6.02 -4.86 -9.21
N ARG A 389 6.21 -3.72 -9.92
CA ARG A 389 5.09 -2.85 -10.30
C ARG A 389 5.18 -2.43 -11.77
N PRO A 390 4.03 -2.29 -12.45
CA PRO A 390 3.98 -1.72 -13.79
C PRO A 390 4.19 -0.21 -13.73
N TYR A 391 4.99 0.34 -14.64
CA TYR A 391 5.23 1.77 -14.70
C TYR A 391 5.54 2.27 -16.11
N VAL A 392 5.40 3.57 -16.29
CA VAL A 392 5.90 4.30 -17.45
C VAL A 392 6.89 5.37 -17.01
N LYS A 393 7.75 5.82 -17.93
CA LYS A 393 8.68 6.91 -17.68
C LYS A 393 8.20 8.16 -18.42
N ARG A 394 7.82 9.20 -17.66
CA ARG A 394 7.48 10.54 -18.20
C ARG A 394 8.36 11.60 -17.55
N ASN A 395 9.03 12.43 -18.33
CA ASN A 395 9.85 13.54 -17.81
C ASN A 395 10.79 13.12 -16.66
N ASN A 396 11.49 12.00 -16.81
CA ASN A 396 12.35 11.37 -15.81
C ASN A 396 11.63 10.86 -14.53
N ALA A 397 10.32 10.96 -14.45
CA ALA A 397 9.56 10.39 -13.35
C ALA A 397 9.12 8.95 -13.67
N VAL A 398 9.16 8.09 -12.65
CA VAL A 398 8.63 6.73 -12.70
C VAL A 398 7.18 6.79 -12.22
N LEU A 399 6.23 6.67 -13.16
CA LEU A 399 4.81 6.75 -12.87
C LEU A 399 4.20 5.35 -12.89
N MET A 400 3.70 4.89 -11.75
CA MET A 400 3.05 3.57 -11.64
C MET A 400 1.73 3.55 -12.40
N VAL A 401 1.48 2.49 -13.13
CA VAL A 401 0.18 2.20 -13.80
C VAL A 401 -0.67 1.38 -12.83
N ASP A 402 -1.35 2.06 -11.92
CA ASP A 402 -2.07 1.44 -10.80
C ASP A 402 -3.42 0.85 -11.21
N ASP A 403 -4.18 1.61 -12.01
CA ASP A 403 -5.49 1.20 -12.48
C ASP A 403 -5.78 1.67 -13.92
N GLU A 404 -6.94 1.28 -14.45
CA GLU A 404 -7.37 1.56 -15.84
C GLU A 404 -7.58 3.03 -16.18
N ARG A 405 -7.65 3.91 -15.17
CA ARG A 405 -7.78 5.36 -15.36
C ARG A 405 -6.49 6.03 -15.84
N PHE A 406 -5.37 5.29 -15.88
CA PHE A 406 -4.10 5.83 -16.35
C PHE A 406 -4.10 5.94 -17.88
N PRO A 407 -4.04 7.14 -18.48
CA PRO A 407 -3.98 7.28 -19.93
C PRO A 407 -2.55 7.00 -20.41
N LEU A 408 -2.38 5.92 -21.17
CA LEU A 408 -1.15 5.67 -21.90
C LEU A 408 -1.08 6.60 -23.13
N GLU A 409 0.06 7.25 -23.32
CA GLU A 409 0.33 8.07 -24.50
C GLU A 409 0.71 7.19 -25.71
N GLU A 410 0.51 7.71 -26.93
CA GLU A 410 0.83 6.97 -28.15
C GLU A 410 2.34 6.62 -28.19
N GLY A 411 2.62 5.31 -28.32
CA GLY A 411 3.98 4.77 -28.33
C GLY A 411 4.61 4.58 -26.94
N GLU A 412 3.90 4.89 -25.87
CA GLU A 412 4.37 4.67 -24.50
C GLU A 412 4.37 3.19 -24.13
N GLN A 413 5.45 2.71 -23.56
CA GLN A 413 5.59 1.31 -23.17
C GLN A 413 5.51 1.16 -21.65
N VAL A 414 4.71 0.19 -21.21
CA VAL A 414 4.65 -0.22 -19.80
C VAL A 414 5.85 -1.12 -19.49
N HIS A 415 6.60 -0.75 -18.47
CA HIS A 415 7.74 -1.49 -17.95
C HIS A 415 7.39 -2.15 -16.61
N PHE A 416 8.17 -3.16 -16.21
CA PHE A 416 8.02 -3.83 -14.93
C PHE A 416 9.36 -3.84 -14.20
N ASP A 417 9.39 -3.30 -12.99
CA ASP A 417 10.56 -3.36 -12.11
C ASP A 417 10.14 -3.25 -10.65
N HIS A 418 11.09 -3.45 -9.75
CA HIS A 418 10.90 -3.25 -8.33
C HIS A 418 10.88 -1.76 -8.00
N ILE A 419 9.72 -1.29 -7.54
CA ILE A 419 9.45 0.13 -7.27
C ILE A 419 8.86 0.26 -5.88
N ARG A 420 9.29 1.29 -5.16
CA ARG A 420 8.67 1.80 -3.94
C ARG A 420 8.43 3.30 -4.00
N PHE A 421 7.72 3.82 -3.03
CA PHE A 421 7.47 5.25 -2.90
C PHE A 421 8.14 5.79 -1.62
N ARG A 422 8.79 6.95 -1.68
CA ARG A 422 9.32 7.66 -0.50
C ARG A 422 8.26 8.52 0.17
N THR A 423 7.34 9.05 -0.64
CA THR A 423 6.21 9.86 -0.16
C THR A 423 4.94 9.41 -0.87
N LEU A 424 3.81 9.48 -0.19
CA LEU A 424 2.50 9.17 -0.77
C LEU A 424 1.71 10.45 -0.99
N GLY A 425 1.23 10.62 -2.20
CA GLY A 425 0.45 11.78 -2.63
C GLY A 425 -0.77 11.38 -3.46
N CYS A 426 -1.10 12.20 -4.46
CA CYS A 426 -2.10 11.84 -5.46
C CYS A 426 -1.48 10.95 -6.54
N TYR A 427 -2.24 9.98 -6.97
CA TYR A 427 -2.01 9.22 -8.19
C TYR A 427 -2.43 10.06 -9.41
N PRO A 428 -1.68 10.14 -10.47
CA PRO A 428 -0.30 9.67 -10.68
C PRO A 428 0.76 10.74 -10.41
N LEU A 429 0.43 11.83 -9.69
CA LEU A 429 1.32 12.98 -9.45
C LEU A 429 2.49 12.68 -8.50
N THR A 430 2.54 11.47 -7.97
CA THR A 430 3.63 10.99 -7.11
C THR A 430 4.43 9.95 -7.87
N GLY A 431 5.72 10.24 -8.12
CA GLY A 431 6.64 9.32 -8.74
C GLY A 431 7.17 8.27 -7.75
N GLY A 432 7.39 7.06 -8.26
CA GLY A 432 8.11 6.00 -7.56
C GLY A 432 9.63 6.11 -7.74
N VAL A 433 10.35 5.32 -6.97
CA VAL A 433 11.80 5.12 -7.10
C VAL A 433 12.09 3.64 -7.33
N LEU A 434 13.05 3.35 -8.21
CA LEU A 434 13.58 2.00 -8.38
C LEU A 434 14.36 1.63 -7.12
N SER A 435 14.00 0.54 -6.47
CA SER A 435 14.58 0.13 -5.20
C SER A 435 14.31 -1.36 -4.95
N ARG A 436 15.15 -1.98 -4.12
CA ARG A 436 15.00 -3.36 -3.66
C ARG A 436 14.68 -3.44 -2.15
N ALA A 437 14.39 -2.31 -1.51
CA ALA A 437 14.09 -2.25 -0.09
C ALA A 437 12.68 -2.81 0.19
N GLU A 438 12.60 -4.01 0.73
CA GLU A 438 11.37 -4.75 1.00
C GLU A 438 10.98 -4.71 2.49
N SER A 439 11.87 -4.19 3.35
CA SER A 439 11.67 -4.04 4.78
C SER A 439 11.95 -2.61 5.24
N LEU A 440 11.53 -2.26 6.47
CA LEU A 440 11.88 -0.96 7.07
C LEU A 440 13.37 -0.82 7.27
N GLY A 441 14.06 -1.88 7.67
CA GLY A 441 15.53 -1.89 7.81
C GLY A 441 16.23 -1.58 6.49
N ASP A 442 15.78 -2.14 5.36
CA ASP A 442 16.34 -1.84 4.04
C ASP A 442 16.11 -0.40 3.64
N ILE A 443 14.90 0.15 3.92
CA ILE A 443 14.56 1.55 3.66
C ILE A 443 15.48 2.49 4.45
N ILE A 444 15.73 2.17 5.73
CA ILE A 444 16.62 2.94 6.60
C ILE A 444 18.05 2.91 6.05
N ALA A 445 18.54 1.73 5.67
CA ALA A 445 19.88 1.59 5.08
C ALA A 445 20.04 2.40 3.77
N GLU A 446 19.05 2.35 2.86
CA GLU A 446 19.04 3.18 1.65
C GLU A 446 19.08 4.69 1.97
N LEU A 447 18.40 5.12 3.03
CA LEU A 447 18.36 6.54 3.41
C LEU A 447 19.66 7.03 4.04
N GLU A 448 20.32 6.19 4.82
CA GLU A 448 21.64 6.49 5.41
C GLU A 448 22.70 6.67 4.33
N ASP A 449 22.61 5.91 3.23
CA ASP A 449 23.52 6.02 2.09
C ASP A 449 23.16 7.15 1.11
N SER A 450 21.93 7.68 1.17
CA SER A 450 21.42 8.65 0.20
C SER A 450 21.49 10.09 0.69
N HIS A 451 22.05 10.99 -0.12
CA HIS A 451 22.01 12.45 0.11
C HIS A 451 20.88 13.16 -0.67
N ILE A 452 19.93 12.39 -1.22
CA ILE A 452 18.87 12.93 -2.09
C ILE A 452 17.65 13.34 -1.26
N SER A 453 17.12 14.54 -1.48
CA SER A 453 15.91 15.03 -0.81
C SER A 453 14.70 14.12 -1.03
N GLU A 454 13.91 13.93 0.01
CA GLU A 454 12.63 13.20 0.02
C GLU A 454 11.68 13.61 -1.13
N ARG A 455 11.67 14.89 -1.49
CA ARG A 455 10.75 15.47 -2.47
C ARG A 455 11.21 15.37 -3.92
N SER A 456 12.41 14.88 -4.19
CA SER A 456 12.96 14.80 -5.54
C SER A 456 12.13 13.98 -6.53
N SER A 457 11.26 13.09 -6.05
CA SER A 457 10.36 12.25 -6.87
C SER A 457 8.95 12.84 -7.10
N ARG A 458 8.64 14.02 -6.55
CA ARG A 458 7.31 14.65 -6.73
C ARG A 458 7.24 15.43 -8.02
N VAL A 459 6.42 15.00 -8.96
CA VAL A 459 6.21 15.65 -10.26
C VAL A 459 5.73 17.09 -10.10
N ILE A 460 4.89 17.37 -9.10
CA ILE A 460 4.32 18.70 -8.85
C ILE A 460 5.36 19.74 -8.39
N ASP A 461 6.49 19.31 -7.83
CA ASP A 461 7.52 20.24 -7.34
C ASP A 461 8.39 20.79 -8.49
N PHE A 462 8.27 20.24 -9.70
CA PHE A 462 8.87 20.77 -10.93
C PHE A 462 8.03 21.89 -11.58
N ASP A 463 6.78 22.08 -11.17
CA ASP A 463 5.91 23.18 -11.66
C ASP A 463 6.28 24.51 -10.99
N GLN A 464 6.85 25.45 -11.74
CA GLN A 464 7.35 26.75 -11.25
C GLN A 464 6.29 27.64 -10.59
N GLY A 465 4.99 27.40 -10.81
CA GLY A 465 3.87 28.16 -10.23
C GLY A 465 3.39 27.75 -8.85
N ALA A 466 3.94 26.69 -8.27
CA ALA A 466 3.37 26.03 -7.10
C ALA A 466 4.27 26.07 -5.85
N SER A 467 4.96 27.22 -5.59
CA SER A 467 5.80 27.30 -4.39
C SER A 467 4.99 27.06 -3.12
N MET A 468 5.50 26.23 -2.20
CA MET A 468 4.83 25.93 -0.92
C MET A 468 4.61 27.18 -0.08
N GLU A 469 5.47 28.20 -0.21
CA GLU A 469 5.30 29.47 0.51
C GLU A 469 4.06 30.23 0.04
N GLN A 470 3.76 30.20 -1.26
CA GLN A 470 2.53 30.79 -1.79
C GLN A 470 1.30 29.99 -1.36
N LYS A 471 1.34 28.64 -1.43
CA LYS A 471 0.27 27.78 -0.98
C LYS A 471 -0.08 27.97 0.50
N LYS A 472 0.91 28.22 1.38
CA LYS A 472 0.68 28.55 2.78
C LYS A 472 -0.05 29.87 2.98
N LYS A 473 0.31 30.90 2.21
CA LYS A 473 -0.40 32.20 2.21
C LYS A 473 -1.86 32.01 1.77
N ASP A 474 -2.09 31.09 0.85
CA ASP A 474 -3.41 30.74 0.33
C ASP A 474 -4.18 29.77 1.24
N GLY A 475 -3.64 29.42 2.42
CA GLY A 475 -4.30 28.59 3.43
C GLY A 475 -4.13 27.08 3.27
N TYR A 476 -3.23 26.64 2.39
CA TYR A 476 -2.70 25.28 2.39
C TYR A 476 -1.62 25.17 3.47
N PHE A 477 -1.38 24.04 4.06
CA PHE A 477 -0.36 23.80 5.09
C PHE A 477 0.75 24.80 5.27
#